data_bc184069cb43eaded1cf2e7a2633ac57
#
_entry.id   bc184069cb43eaded1cf2e7a2633ac57
#
_cell.length_a   1.000
_cell.length_b   1.000
_cell.length_c   1.000
_cell.angle_alpha   90.00
_cell.angle_beta   90.00
_cell.angle_gamma   90.00
#
_symmetry.space_group_name_H-M   'P 1'
#
loop_
_entity.id
_entity.type
_entity.pdbx_description
1 polymer ?
#
loop_
_entity_poly.entity_id
_entity_poly.type
_entity_poly.pdbx_seq_one_letter_code
_entity_poly.pdbx_strand_id
1 'polypeptide(L)'
;DIVIAPDMHFRSSSEINSRKLYSVMNVYVAAPGHPIHQEPEPLSEVTRVKYRGVAVADTARERPVLTVQLLDKQPRLTVTSLEDKRQALLAGLGVATMPYPFVEKDIAEGRLRVVSPEYTSEVDIIMAWRRDSMGEAKSWCLREIPKLFTQYNK
;
A
#
# COMPACT_ATOMS: atom_id res chain seq x y z
N ASP A 1 15.58 -8.03 16.22
CA ASP A 1 15.23 -7.74 14.84
C ASP A 1 14.41 -6.45 14.75
N ILE A 2 14.60 -5.68 13.67
CA ILE A 2 13.87 -4.45 13.38
C ILE A 2 13.14 -4.65 12.06
N VAL A 3 11.86 -4.22 11.99
CA VAL A 3 11.02 -4.27 10.79
C VAL A 3 10.51 -2.86 10.47
N ILE A 4 10.51 -2.48 9.21
CA ILE A 4 9.84 -1.29 8.70
C ILE A 4 8.69 -1.75 7.82
N ALA A 5 7.45 -1.37 8.17
CA ALA A 5 6.26 -1.82 7.48
C ALA A 5 5.07 -0.87 7.72
N PRO A 6 3.99 -0.98 6.92
CA PRO A 6 2.73 -0.33 7.20
C PRO A 6 2.14 -0.77 8.56
N ASP A 7 1.59 0.15 9.32
CA ASP A 7 1.06 -0.09 10.67
C ASP A 7 -0.08 -1.12 10.72
N MET A 8 -0.83 -1.26 9.62
CA MET A 8 -1.92 -2.23 9.50
C MET A 8 -1.52 -3.70 9.72
N HIS A 9 -0.23 -4.00 9.71
CA HIS A 9 0.30 -5.36 9.89
C HIS A 9 0.66 -5.72 11.33
N PHE A 10 0.69 -4.73 12.23
CA PHE A 10 1.09 -4.95 13.62
C PHE A 10 -0.09 -4.85 14.56
N ARG A 11 -0.55 -5.98 15.10
CA ARG A 11 -1.37 -5.96 16.30
C ARG A 11 -0.45 -5.63 17.46
N SER A 12 -0.83 -4.67 18.30
CA SER A 12 -0.10 -4.34 19.52
C SER A 12 0.02 -5.59 20.38
N SER A 13 1.22 -6.12 20.47
CA SER A 13 1.59 -7.15 21.45
C SER A 13 2.47 -6.50 22.51
N SER A 14 2.37 -7.00 23.74
CA SER A 14 3.20 -6.52 24.85
C SER A 14 4.72 -6.71 24.62
N GLU A 15 5.07 -7.52 23.63
CA GLU A 15 6.45 -7.86 23.26
C GLU A 15 7.06 -6.99 22.16
N ILE A 16 6.26 -6.16 21.49
CA ILE A 16 6.68 -5.34 20.36
C ILE A 16 6.54 -3.86 20.69
N ASN A 17 7.60 -3.12 20.47
CA ASN A 17 7.58 -1.67 20.43
C ASN A 17 7.47 -1.21 18.98
N SER A 18 6.81 -0.07 18.75
CA SER A 18 6.75 0.57 17.45
C SER A 18 6.92 2.07 17.54
N ARG A 19 7.39 2.66 16.44
CA ARG A 19 7.52 4.10 16.27
C ARG A 19 7.15 4.47 14.84
N LYS A 20 6.26 5.44 14.67
CA LYS A 20 5.96 6.03 13.37
C LYS A 20 7.21 6.67 12.77
N LEU A 21 7.47 6.40 11.50
CA LEU A 21 8.54 7.02 10.71
C LEU A 21 7.99 8.15 9.84
N TYR A 22 6.95 7.85 9.04
CA TYR A 22 6.28 8.80 8.14
C TYR A 22 4.92 8.23 7.71
N SER A 23 4.14 9.02 6.99
CA SER A 23 2.90 8.56 6.37
C SER A 23 3.03 8.50 4.85
N VAL A 24 2.33 7.54 4.24
CA VAL A 24 2.23 7.39 2.79
C VAL A 24 0.78 7.49 2.37
N MET A 25 0.52 8.35 1.42
CA MET A 25 -0.78 8.43 0.77
C MET A 25 -0.92 7.29 -0.24
N ASN A 26 -2.02 6.55 -0.15
CA ASN A 26 -2.41 5.54 -1.13
C ASN A 26 -3.52 6.10 -2.01
N VAL A 27 -3.44 5.83 -3.31
CA VAL A 27 -4.42 6.26 -4.31
C VAL A 27 -4.97 5.06 -5.08
N TYR A 28 -6.26 5.09 -5.40
CA TYR A 28 -6.92 4.07 -6.20
C TYR A 28 -6.83 4.45 -7.67
N VAL A 29 -6.14 3.63 -8.47
CA VAL A 29 -5.73 3.98 -9.83
C VAL A 29 -6.07 2.89 -10.85
N ALA A 30 -6.21 3.31 -12.10
CA ALA A 30 -6.34 2.46 -13.28
C ALA A 30 -5.71 3.17 -14.49
N ALA A 31 -5.49 2.43 -15.59
CA ALA A 31 -5.11 3.03 -16.86
C ALA A 31 -6.20 4.02 -17.34
N PRO A 32 -5.83 5.11 -18.07
CA PRO A 32 -6.79 6.14 -18.49
C PRO A 32 -7.98 5.62 -19.32
N GLY A 33 -7.73 4.58 -20.14
CA GLY A 33 -8.77 3.94 -20.97
C GLY A 33 -9.59 2.87 -20.26
N HIS A 34 -9.36 2.64 -18.96
CA HIS A 34 -10.09 1.61 -18.24
C HIS A 34 -11.56 2.02 -18.01
N PRO A 35 -12.54 1.13 -18.26
CA PRO A 35 -13.96 1.48 -18.22
C PRO A 35 -14.48 1.96 -16.87
N ILE A 36 -13.78 1.68 -15.77
CA ILE A 36 -14.14 2.17 -14.43
C ILE A 36 -14.23 3.72 -14.37
N HIS A 37 -13.48 4.42 -15.23
CA HIS A 37 -13.52 5.90 -15.28
C HIS A 37 -14.81 6.45 -15.89
N GLN A 38 -15.67 5.60 -16.46
CA GLN A 38 -16.97 5.98 -17.02
C GLN A 38 -18.12 5.70 -16.05
N GLU A 39 -17.85 5.04 -14.93
CA GLU A 39 -18.85 4.77 -13.92
C GLU A 39 -19.23 6.05 -13.16
N PRO A 40 -20.51 6.19 -12.74
CA PRO A 40 -20.95 7.36 -11.99
C PRO A 40 -20.32 7.40 -10.59
N GLU A 41 -20.03 8.61 -10.13
CA GLU A 41 -19.61 8.85 -8.75
C GLU A 41 -20.80 9.18 -7.83
N PRO A 42 -20.76 8.79 -6.55
CA PRO A 42 -19.69 8.06 -5.87
C PRO A 42 -19.64 6.59 -6.29
N LEU A 43 -18.42 6.07 -6.43
CA LEU A 43 -18.16 4.71 -6.90
C LEU A 43 -18.52 3.68 -5.82
N SER A 44 -19.64 2.95 -6.01
CA SER A 44 -20.11 1.96 -5.03
C SER A 44 -19.26 0.66 -5.03
N GLU A 45 -19.30 -0.10 -3.92
CA GLU A 45 -18.69 -1.43 -3.88
C GLU A 45 -19.27 -2.37 -4.91
N VAL A 46 -20.59 -2.30 -5.16
CA VAL A 46 -21.28 -3.11 -6.19
C VAL A 46 -20.72 -2.83 -7.58
N THR A 47 -20.35 -1.57 -7.84
CA THR A 47 -19.69 -1.21 -9.11
C THR A 47 -18.25 -1.71 -9.15
N ARG A 48 -17.50 -1.54 -8.07
CA ARG A 48 -16.09 -1.94 -7.99
C ARG A 48 -15.87 -3.43 -8.17
N VAL A 49 -16.76 -4.30 -7.64
CA VAL A 49 -16.64 -5.77 -7.80
C VAL A 49 -16.75 -6.25 -9.24
N LYS A 50 -17.27 -5.44 -10.17
CA LYS A 50 -17.33 -5.78 -11.60
C LYS A 50 -15.96 -5.75 -12.26
N TYR A 51 -15.02 -5.00 -11.71
CA TYR A 51 -13.70 -4.78 -12.28
C TYR A 51 -12.65 -5.60 -11.56
N ARG A 52 -11.70 -6.15 -12.34
CA ARG A 52 -10.61 -6.95 -11.80
C ARG A 52 -9.70 -6.12 -10.89
N GLY A 53 -9.54 -6.57 -9.66
CA GLY A 53 -8.55 -6.02 -8.73
C GLY A 53 -7.17 -6.63 -8.96
N VAL A 54 -6.11 -5.83 -8.93
CA VAL A 54 -4.73 -6.31 -8.98
C VAL A 54 -4.16 -6.33 -7.57
N ALA A 55 -3.71 -7.50 -7.12
CA ALA A 55 -3.18 -7.75 -5.78
C ALA A 55 -1.75 -8.27 -5.83
N VAL A 56 -0.94 -7.92 -4.84
CA VAL A 56 0.37 -8.55 -4.62
C VAL A 56 0.16 -9.79 -3.74
N ALA A 57 0.80 -10.90 -4.11
CA ALA A 57 0.79 -12.10 -3.30
C ALA A 57 1.40 -11.82 -1.93
N ASP A 58 0.71 -12.24 -0.87
CA ASP A 58 1.28 -12.20 0.47
C ASP A 58 2.27 -13.36 0.63
N THR A 59 3.49 -13.05 1.04
CA THR A 59 4.51 -14.06 1.34
C THR A 59 4.34 -14.68 2.74
N ALA A 60 3.45 -14.13 3.56
CA ALA A 60 3.12 -14.66 4.88
C ALA A 60 2.18 -15.88 4.75
N ARG A 61 2.69 -17.08 5.00
CA ARG A 61 1.99 -18.36 4.82
C ARG A 61 0.73 -18.57 5.66
N GLU A 62 0.42 -17.71 6.63
CA GLU A 62 -0.64 -17.93 7.63
C GLU A 62 -1.61 -16.74 7.80
N ARG A 63 -1.59 -15.73 6.93
CA ARG A 63 -2.47 -14.57 7.06
C ARG A 63 -3.33 -14.38 5.82
N PRO A 64 -4.60 -13.93 5.98
CA PRO A 64 -5.40 -13.54 4.84
C PRO A 64 -4.70 -12.42 4.07
N VAL A 65 -4.74 -12.49 2.76
CA VAL A 65 -4.14 -11.49 1.85
C VAL A 65 -4.67 -10.11 2.21
N LEU A 66 -3.83 -9.30 2.86
CA LEU A 66 -4.14 -7.92 3.20
C LEU A 66 -3.96 -7.02 1.97
N THR A 67 -4.82 -7.21 0.99
CA THR A 67 -4.86 -6.29 -0.13
C THR A 67 -5.80 -5.15 0.23
N VAL A 68 -5.23 -3.97 0.44
CA VAL A 68 -5.99 -2.76 0.76
C VAL A 68 -7.08 -2.55 -0.29
N GLN A 69 -8.35 -2.47 0.18
CA GLN A 69 -9.53 -2.21 -0.63
C GLN A 69 -9.89 -3.26 -1.70
N LEU A 70 -9.39 -4.49 -1.62
CA LEU A 70 -9.90 -5.58 -2.43
C LEU A 70 -11.20 -6.09 -1.80
N LEU A 71 -12.25 -6.17 -2.60
CA LEU A 71 -13.57 -6.60 -2.14
C LEU A 71 -13.71 -8.13 -2.27
N ASP A 72 -14.52 -8.72 -1.36
CA ASP A 72 -14.96 -10.09 -1.50
C ASP A 72 -15.70 -10.25 -2.84
N LYS A 73 -15.46 -11.37 -3.52
CA LYS A 73 -16.03 -11.70 -4.86
C LYS A 73 -15.50 -10.84 -6.02
N GLN A 74 -14.60 -9.90 -5.81
CA GLN A 74 -13.97 -9.17 -6.90
C GLN A 74 -13.04 -10.11 -7.70
N PRO A 75 -13.15 -10.15 -9.05
CA PRO A 75 -12.18 -10.86 -9.89
C PRO A 75 -10.77 -10.35 -9.57
N ARG A 76 -9.80 -11.27 -9.49
CA ARG A 76 -8.46 -10.92 -9.00
C ARG A 76 -7.38 -11.34 -9.98
N LEU A 77 -6.42 -10.46 -10.21
CA LEU A 77 -5.11 -10.77 -10.76
C LEU A 77 -4.08 -10.67 -9.62
N THR A 78 -3.42 -11.77 -9.32
CA THR A 78 -2.38 -11.79 -8.30
C THR A 78 -1.01 -11.76 -8.96
N VAL A 79 -0.17 -10.84 -8.53
CA VAL A 79 1.20 -10.63 -9.01
C VAL A 79 2.20 -10.79 -7.86
N THR A 80 3.49 -10.83 -8.15
CA THR A 80 4.51 -11.18 -7.14
C THR A 80 5.16 -9.96 -6.48
N SER A 81 5.09 -8.79 -7.10
CA SER A 81 5.71 -7.57 -6.59
C SER A 81 4.85 -6.34 -6.80
N LEU A 82 5.21 -5.26 -6.11
CA LEU A 82 4.56 -3.96 -6.29
C LEU A 82 4.84 -3.38 -7.70
N GLU A 83 6.02 -3.67 -8.26
CA GLU A 83 6.35 -3.27 -9.64
C GLU A 83 5.52 -4.05 -10.66
N ASP A 84 5.33 -5.36 -10.48
CA ASP A 84 4.44 -6.16 -11.36
C ASP A 84 3.00 -5.64 -11.28
N LYS A 85 2.55 -5.21 -10.09
CA LYS A 85 1.25 -4.59 -9.89
C LYS A 85 1.14 -3.29 -10.69
N ARG A 86 2.16 -2.43 -10.63
CA ARG A 86 2.23 -1.20 -11.40
C ARG A 86 2.19 -1.49 -12.92
N GLN A 87 2.96 -2.45 -13.41
CA GLN A 87 2.96 -2.84 -14.82
C GLN A 87 1.61 -3.38 -15.27
N ALA A 88 0.94 -4.20 -14.46
CA ALA A 88 -0.41 -4.69 -14.74
C ALA A 88 -1.44 -3.54 -14.86
N LEU A 89 -1.33 -2.53 -14.00
CA LEU A 89 -2.19 -1.34 -14.06
C LEU A 89 -1.93 -0.51 -15.31
N LEU A 90 -0.66 -0.28 -15.68
CA LEU A 90 -0.26 0.41 -16.91
C LEU A 90 -0.75 -0.31 -18.16
N ALA A 91 -0.77 -1.65 -18.14
CA ALA A 91 -1.32 -2.48 -19.21
C ALA A 91 -2.86 -2.52 -19.23
N GLY A 92 -3.55 -1.85 -18.32
CA GLY A 92 -5.01 -1.81 -18.26
C GLY A 92 -5.67 -3.09 -17.79
N LEU A 93 -4.92 -3.99 -17.10
CA LEU A 93 -5.42 -5.31 -16.69
C LEU A 93 -6.34 -5.29 -15.49
N GLY A 94 -6.52 -4.12 -14.84
CA GLY A 94 -7.39 -3.97 -13.69
C GLY A 94 -7.21 -2.66 -12.96
N VAL A 95 -7.67 -2.64 -11.72
CA VAL A 95 -7.68 -1.49 -10.81
C VAL A 95 -7.00 -1.87 -9.50
N ALA A 96 -6.35 -0.93 -8.84
CA ALA A 96 -5.76 -1.19 -7.53
C ALA A 96 -5.43 0.08 -6.75
N THR A 97 -5.29 -0.07 -5.45
CA THR A 97 -4.66 0.92 -4.57
C THR A 97 -3.15 0.80 -4.65
N MET A 98 -2.47 1.93 -4.86
CA MET A 98 -1.01 2.04 -4.95
C MET A 98 -0.50 3.16 -4.05
N PRO A 99 0.70 3.02 -3.44
CA PRO A 99 1.35 4.15 -2.78
C PRO A 99 1.62 5.26 -3.79
N TYR A 100 1.16 6.48 -3.48
CA TYR A 100 1.28 7.63 -4.40
C TYR A 100 2.71 7.88 -4.90
N PRO A 101 3.76 7.86 -4.04
CA PRO A 101 5.13 8.07 -4.51
C PRO A 101 5.60 7.05 -5.57
N PHE A 102 4.96 5.87 -5.61
CA PHE A 102 5.30 4.81 -6.55
C PHE A 102 4.67 5.01 -7.94
N VAL A 103 3.60 5.78 -8.03
CA VAL A 103 2.82 6.03 -9.26
C VAL A 103 2.70 7.51 -9.63
N GLU A 104 3.29 8.40 -8.84
CA GLU A 104 3.23 9.85 -9.03
C GLU A 104 3.63 10.26 -10.45
N LYS A 105 4.75 9.72 -10.95
CA LYS A 105 5.22 10.00 -12.30
C LYS A 105 4.25 9.50 -13.37
N ASP A 106 3.67 8.31 -13.18
CA ASP A 106 2.70 7.76 -14.13
C ASP A 106 1.41 8.58 -14.19
N ILE A 107 0.98 9.11 -13.04
CA ILE A 107 -0.18 10.00 -12.95
C ILE A 107 0.14 11.34 -13.63
N ALA A 108 1.30 11.94 -13.34
CA ALA A 108 1.73 13.20 -13.93
C ALA A 108 1.87 13.10 -15.47
N GLU A 109 2.32 11.97 -15.98
CA GLU A 109 2.47 11.70 -17.41
C GLU A 109 1.18 11.17 -18.08
N GLY A 110 0.07 11.04 -17.32
CA GLY A 110 -1.21 10.57 -17.83
C GLY A 110 -1.25 9.08 -18.18
N ARG A 111 -0.30 8.28 -17.72
CA ARG A 111 -0.27 6.82 -17.93
C ARG A 111 -1.16 6.05 -16.95
N LEU A 112 -1.36 6.61 -15.78
CA LEU A 112 -2.36 6.18 -14.80
C LEU A 112 -3.26 7.35 -14.44
N ARG A 113 -4.48 7.04 -14.00
CA ARG A 113 -5.46 8.02 -13.55
C ARG A 113 -6.06 7.58 -12.22
N VAL A 114 -6.21 8.51 -11.29
CA VAL A 114 -6.95 8.28 -10.04
C VAL A 114 -8.41 8.00 -10.40
N VAL A 115 -8.94 6.91 -9.89
CA VAL A 115 -10.31 6.46 -10.18
C VAL A 115 -11.30 7.29 -9.38
N SER A 116 -11.11 7.37 -8.06
CA SER A 116 -11.96 8.17 -7.19
C SER A 116 -11.15 8.68 -5.99
N PRO A 117 -11.19 10.00 -5.71
CA PRO A 117 -10.47 10.59 -4.57
C PRO A 117 -10.91 10.04 -3.21
N GLU A 118 -12.16 9.59 -3.07
CA GLU A 118 -12.71 9.05 -1.81
C GLU A 118 -12.03 7.75 -1.36
N TYR A 119 -11.37 7.02 -2.29
CA TYR A 119 -10.57 5.84 -1.98
C TYR A 119 -9.10 6.16 -1.71
N THR A 120 -8.75 7.43 -1.60
CA THR A 120 -7.46 7.87 -1.11
C THR A 120 -7.38 7.63 0.39
N SER A 121 -6.31 7.01 0.84
CA SER A 121 -6.09 6.71 2.27
C SER A 121 -4.65 7.00 2.66
N GLU A 122 -4.46 7.44 3.90
CA GLU A 122 -3.14 7.61 4.46
C GLU A 122 -2.79 6.41 5.33
N VAL A 123 -1.58 5.87 5.17
CA VAL A 123 -1.07 4.74 5.93
C VAL A 123 0.24 5.13 6.60
N ASP A 124 0.31 4.94 7.90
CA ASP A 124 1.54 5.16 8.66
C ASP A 124 2.54 4.04 8.40
N ILE A 125 3.76 4.42 8.12
CA ILE A 125 4.90 3.50 8.05
C ILE A 125 5.60 3.57 9.41
N ILE A 126 5.69 2.43 10.05
CA ILE A 126 6.29 2.28 11.37
C ILE A 126 7.57 1.46 11.32
N MET A 127 8.44 1.74 12.26
CA MET A 127 9.53 0.87 12.66
C MET A 127 9.09 0.12 13.90
N ALA A 128 9.16 -1.22 13.87
CA ALA A 128 8.79 -2.09 14.97
C ALA A 128 9.94 -3.00 15.35
N TRP A 129 10.06 -3.32 16.66
CA TRP A 129 11.11 -4.19 17.20
C TRP A 129 10.65 -4.91 18.46
N ARG A 130 11.25 -6.06 18.75
CA ARG A 130 11.02 -6.77 20.00
C ARG A 130 11.64 -6.04 21.18
N ARG A 131 10.98 -6.14 22.33
CA ARG A 131 11.46 -5.59 23.63
C ARG A 131 12.62 -6.36 24.25
N ASP A 132 12.99 -7.49 23.67
CA ASP A 132 14.12 -8.29 24.12
C ASP A 132 15.47 -7.53 24.08
N SER A 133 16.57 -8.19 24.34
CA SER A 133 17.90 -7.61 24.50
C SER A 133 18.23 -6.46 23.53
N MET A 134 18.59 -5.32 24.10
CA MET A 134 19.01 -4.10 23.40
C MET A 134 20.54 -4.12 23.26
N GLY A 135 21.05 -4.74 22.19
CA GLY A 135 22.47 -4.62 21.83
C GLY A 135 22.81 -3.25 21.24
N GLU A 136 24.10 -2.92 21.18
CA GLU A 136 24.58 -1.62 20.66
C GLU A 136 24.12 -1.36 19.22
N ALA A 137 24.19 -2.36 18.35
CA ALA A 137 23.75 -2.25 16.97
C ALA A 137 22.25 -1.92 16.85
N LYS A 138 21.40 -2.60 17.65
CA LYS A 138 19.97 -2.34 17.69
C LYS A 138 19.68 -0.93 18.18
N SER A 139 20.33 -0.50 19.27
CA SER A 139 20.22 0.85 19.82
C SER A 139 20.65 1.92 18.80
N TRP A 140 21.72 1.67 18.08
CA TRP A 140 22.17 2.55 16.98
C TRP A 140 21.14 2.66 15.86
N CYS A 141 20.63 1.53 15.36
CA CYS A 141 19.61 1.51 14.32
C CYS A 141 18.34 2.28 14.73
N LEU A 142 17.86 2.06 15.99
CA LEU A 142 16.66 2.75 16.50
C LEU A 142 16.83 4.27 16.58
N ARG A 143 18.07 4.75 16.75
CA ARG A 143 18.40 6.18 16.77
C ARG A 143 18.60 6.76 15.38
N GLU A 144 19.25 6.03 14.47
CA GLU A 144 19.66 6.56 13.17
C GLU A 144 18.61 6.39 12.08
N ILE A 145 17.91 5.26 12.04
CA ILE A 145 16.87 4.99 11.01
C ILE A 145 15.82 6.11 10.94
N PRO A 146 15.21 6.59 12.05
CA PRO A 146 14.20 7.65 11.97
C PRO A 146 14.71 8.95 11.34
N LYS A 147 16.00 9.27 11.47
CA LYS A 147 16.58 10.48 10.88
C LYS A 147 16.55 10.46 9.35
N LEU A 148 16.66 9.27 8.74
CA LEU A 148 16.61 9.11 7.29
C LEU A 148 15.23 9.49 6.71
N PHE A 149 14.18 9.41 7.53
CA PHE A 149 12.80 9.68 7.11
C PHE A 149 12.28 11.06 7.52
N THR A 150 13.10 11.90 8.17
CA THR A 150 12.69 13.24 8.63
C THR A 150 12.21 14.13 7.48
N GLN A 151 12.78 13.95 6.28
CA GLN A 151 12.39 14.71 5.08
C GLN A 151 10.97 14.40 4.57
N TYR A 152 10.40 13.25 4.94
CA TYR A 152 9.06 12.83 4.53
C TYR A 152 7.95 13.23 5.52
N ASN A 153 8.30 13.87 6.63
CA ASN A 153 7.37 14.33 7.66
C ASN A 153 7.03 15.85 7.55
N LYS A 154 7.22 16.42 6.36
CA LYS A 154 6.89 17.83 6.09
C LYS A 154 5.49 17.97 5.51
#